data_d4a632acbffca6b367bb9efe3e659b44
#
_entry.id   d4a632acbffca6b367bb9efe3e659b44
#
_cell.length_a   1.000
_cell.length_b   1.000
_cell.length_c   1.000
_cell.angle_alpha   90.00
_cell.angle_beta   90.00
_cell.angle_gamma   90.00
#
_symmetry.space_group_name_H-M   'P 1'
#
loop_
_entity.id
_entity.type
_entity.pdbx_description
1 polymer ?
#
loop_
_entity_poly.entity_id
_entity_poly.type
_entity_poly.pdbx_seq_one_letter_code
_entity_poly.pdbx_strand_id
1 'polypeptide(L)'
;MSALTVAVAGVLATATAGGCAHTVGGTAQREEGSVPDPDRSYGYVDDRCGLLDDSTVQATLGADNVIRPYSGAVCQYILSRPGSVTVDVTFSWFDAGSLTREREVAAQRGAVLKDVVVERHQAFSARRDVTGAACSATAAAGTGVLSWWVQYRGQKTGDPCVDAVKLLTATLRSDM
;
A
#
# COMPACT_ATOMS: atom_id res chain seq x y z
N MET A 1 -1.15 40.21 -77.53
CA MET A 1 -0.06 39.57 -76.68
C MET A 1 -0.65 39.49 -75.31
N SER A 2 -1.19 38.31 -74.97
CA SER A 2 -1.98 38.09 -73.72
C SER A 2 -1.04 37.53 -72.62
N ALA A 3 -0.99 38.20 -71.51
CA ALA A 3 -0.29 37.73 -70.34
C ALA A 3 -1.22 36.88 -69.47
N LEU A 4 -0.86 35.62 -69.28
CA LEU A 4 -1.59 34.68 -68.41
C LEU A 4 -1.03 34.81 -66.98
N THR A 5 -1.91 35.22 -66.07
CA THR A 5 -1.57 35.27 -64.62
C THR A 5 -2.04 33.96 -63.99
N VAL A 6 -1.10 33.16 -63.49
CA VAL A 6 -1.40 31.94 -62.73
C VAL A 6 -1.48 32.29 -61.26
N ALA A 7 -2.67 32.15 -60.67
CA ALA A 7 -2.85 32.25 -59.21
C ALA A 7 -2.62 30.89 -58.57
N VAL A 8 -1.60 30.80 -57.70
CA VAL A 8 -1.36 29.62 -56.84
C VAL A 8 -2.15 29.79 -55.54
N ALA A 9 -3.20 28.99 -55.37
CA ALA A 9 -3.91 28.90 -54.13
C ALA A 9 -3.20 27.96 -53.16
N GLY A 10 -2.61 28.53 -52.12
CA GLY A 10 -2.00 27.77 -51.02
C GLY A 10 -3.07 27.25 -50.07
N VAL A 11 -3.20 25.94 -49.96
CA VAL A 11 -4.06 25.28 -48.97
C VAL A 11 -3.25 25.14 -47.67
N LEU A 12 -3.60 25.96 -46.67
CA LEU A 12 -3.13 25.76 -45.30
C LEU A 12 -3.91 24.59 -44.68
N ALA A 13 -3.24 23.44 -44.50
CA ALA A 13 -3.75 22.34 -43.72
C ALA A 13 -3.50 22.64 -42.21
N THR A 14 -4.52 23.05 -41.49
CA THR A 14 -4.51 23.14 -40.02
C THR A 14 -4.67 21.74 -39.45
N ALA A 15 -3.52 21.15 -38.96
CA ALA A 15 -3.54 19.92 -38.18
C ALA A 15 -4.12 20.23 -36.80
N THR A 16 -5.37 19.87 -36.54
CA THR A 16 -5.98 19.86 -35.22
C THR A 16 -5.41 18.66 -34.47
N ALA A 17 -4.47 18.89 -33.53
CA ALA A 17 -4.05 17.91 -32.57
C ALA A 17 -5.23 17.61 -31.62
N GLY A 18 -6.03 16.61 -31.96
CA GLY A 18 -7.07 16.05 -31.08
C GLY A 18 -6.39 15.35 -29.91
N GLY A 19 -6.12 16.06 -28.82
CA GLY A 19 -5.75 15.47 -27.55
C GLY A 19 -6.91 14.61 -27.06
N CYS A 20 -6.69 13.29 -26.89
CA CYS A 20 -7.63 12.40 -26.23
C CYS A 20 -7.70 12.77 -24.73
N ALA A 21 -8.46 13.79 -24.39
CA ALA A 21 -8.90 14.02 -23.03
C ALA A 21 -10.08 13.08 -22.73
N HIS A 22 -9.77 11.83 -22.39
CA HIS A 22 -10.76 10.99 -21.74
C HIS A 22 -10.92 11.48 -20.31
N THR A 23 -11.92 12.32 -20.07
CA THR A 23 -12.40 12.58 -18.72
C THR A 23 -12.98 11.27 -18.20
N VAL A 24 -12.22 10.58 -17.33
CA VAL A 24 -12.76 9.48 -16.54
C VAL A 24 -13.73 10.10 -15.54
N GLY A 25 -15.01 10.17 -15.92
CA GLY A 25 -16.11 10.59 -15.05
C GLY A 25 -16.45 9.46 -14.09
N GLY A 26 -15.53 9.11 -13.20
CA GLY A 26 -15.76 8.20 -12.09
C GLY A 26 -15.92 9.02 -10.82
N THR A 27 -17.09 8.97 -10.20
CA THR A 27 -17.23 9.38 -8.80
C THR A 27 -16.53 8.30 -7.98
N ALA A 28 -15.48 8.67 -7.24
CA ALA A 28 -14.85 7.74 -6.29
C ALA A 28 -15.91 7.38 -5.24
N GLN A 29 -16.54 6.22 -5.38
CA GLN A 29 -17.38 5.67 -4.32
C GLN A 29 -16.47 4.96 -3.33
N ARG A 30 -16.49 5.43 -2.07
CA ARG A 30 -15.93 4.67 -0.96
C ARG A 30 -16.77 3.39 -0.84
N GLU A 31 -16.13 2.23 -0.86
CA GLU A 31 -16.81 0.96 -0.60
C GLU A 31 -17.37 1.01 0.83
N GLU A 32 -18.70 1.01 0.96
CA GLU A 32 -19.41 1.09 2.23
C GLU A 32 -19.39 -0.27 2.98
N GLY A 33 -18.22 -0.78 3.27
CA GLY A 33 -18.06 -1.69 4.38
C GLY A 33 -18.03 -0.86 5.67
N SER A 34 -18.89 -1.11 6.64
CA SER A 34 -18.86 -0.38 7.92
C SER A 34 -17.49 -0.59 8.59
N VAL A 35 -16.61 0.37 8.42
CA VAL A 35 -15.33 0.40 9.12
C VAL A 35 -15.63 0.75 10.58
N PRO A 36 -15.10 0.02 11.57
CA PRO A 36 -15.42 0.24 12.99
C PRO A 36 -15.08 1.64 13.50
N ASP A 37 -14.15 2.34 12.85
CA ASP A 37 -13.56 3.61 13.27
C ASP A 37 -13.40 4.60 12.11
N PRO A 38 -14.50 5.06 11.47
CA PRO A 38 -14.48 5.75 10.18
C PRO A 38 -13.74 7.09 10.18
N ASP A 39 -13.58 7.71 11.35
CA ASP A 39 -12.95 9.04 11.50
C ASP A 39 -11.47 8.95 11.94
N ARG A 40 -10.94 7.73 12.13
CA ARG A 40 -9.59 7.53 12.63
C ARG A 40 -8.55 7.57 11.52
N SER A 41 -7.44 8.28 11.75
CA SER A 41 -6.25 8.23 10.89
C SER A 41 -5.22 7.25 11.46
N TYR A 42 -4.68 6.40 10.57
CA TYR A 42 -3.63 5.44 10.90
C TYR A 42 -2.28 5.82 10.29
N GLY A 43 -2.13 7.05 9.82
CA GLY A 43 -0.91 7.55 9.19
C GLY A 43 0.28 7.67 10.14
N TYR A 44 1.26 8.46 9.69
CA TYR A 44 2.42 8.81 10.49
C TYR A 44 2.08 10.02 11.37
N VAL A 45 2.02 9.81 12.68
CA VAL A 45 1.69 10.85 13.68
C VAL A 45 2.56 10.63 14.92
N ASP A 46 3.11 11.70 15.48
CA ASP A 46 3.89 11.70 16.72
C ASP A 46 5.00 10.63 16.72
N ASP A 47 5.76 10.59 15.64
CA ASP A 47 6.84 9.62 15.41
C ASP A 47 6.40 8.14 15.43
N ARG A 48 5.10 7.87 15.27
CA ARG A 48 4.51 6.52 15.21
C ARG A 48 4.02 6.22 13.81
N CYS A 49 4.23 4.98 13.37
CA CYS A 49 3.79 4.46 12.09
C CYS A 49 2.62 3.48 12.32
N GLY A 50 1.45 3.79 11.80
CA GLY A 50 0.26 2.98 12.10
C GLY A 50 -0.03 2.95 13.59
N LEU A 51 0.17 4.07 14.29
CA LEU A 51 0.01 4.26 15.72
C LEU A 51 0.99 3.44 16.61
N LEU A 52 1.94 2.72 16.00
CA LEU A 52 2.96 1.94 16.72
C LEU A 52 4.27 2.71 16.77
N ASP A 53 4.90 2.75 17.93
CA ASP A 53 6.29 3.15 18.09
C ASP A 53 7.24 2.00 17.75
N ASP A 54 8.54 2.30 17.64
CA ASP A 54 9.57 1.33 17.28
C ASP A 54 9.65 0.16 18.28
N SER A 55 9.50 0.46 19.56
CA SER A 55 9.55 -0.54 20.63
C SER A 55 8.38 -1.53 20.54
N THR A 56 7.20 -1.06 20.17
CA THR A 56 6.02 -1.89 19.96
C THR A 56 6.18 -2.78 18.73
N VAL A 57 6.71 -2.24 17.61
CA VAL A 57 7.01 -3.03 16.42
C VAL A 57 8.04 -4.12 16.74
N GLN A 58 9.12 -3.76 17.46
CA GLN A 58 10.16 -4.69 17.91
C GLN A 58 9.57 -5.81 18.77
N ALA A 59 8.82 -5.48 19.81
CA ALA A 59 8.22 -6.43 20.73
C ALA A 59 7.20 -7.34 20.03
N THR A 60 6.35 -6.79 19.16
CA THR A 60 5.32 -7.54 18.42
C THR A 60 5.94 -8.66 17.57
N LEU A 61 7.12 -8.41 17.00
CA LEU A 61 7.81 -9.36 16.15
C LEU A 61 8.89 -10.19 16.90
N GLY A 62 9.08 -9.98 18.19
CA GLY A 62 10.10 -10.68 18.98
C GLY A 62 11.52 -10.44 18.47
N ALA A 63 11.84 -9.20 18.12
CA ALA A 63 13.14 -8.82 17.62
C ALA A 63 14.06 -8.33 18.75
N ASP A 64 15.37 -8.58 18.61
CA ASP A 64 16.40 -8.11 19.53
C ASP A 64 16.74 -6.63 19.28
N ASN A 65 16.59 -6.19 18.02
CA ASN A 65 16.89 -4.81 17.62
C ASN A 65 15.97 -4.36 16.47
N VAL A 66 15.72 -3.06 16.41
CA VAL A 66 14.97 -2.38 15.36
C VAL A 66 15.69 -1.12 14.91
N ILE A 67 15.72 -0.90 13.60
CA ILE A 67 16.17 0.35 12.97
C ILE A 67 15.05 0.81 12.05
N ARG A 68 14.69 2.09 12.12
CA ARG A 68 13.71 2.71 11.21
C ARG A 68 14.41 3.72 10.30
N PRO A 69 14.90 3.29 9.12
CA PRO A 69 15.62 4.18 8.20
C PRO A 69 14.71 5.21 7.50
N TYR A 70 13.40 4.96 7.46
CA TYR A 70 12.46 5.86 6.81
C TYR A 70 11.13 5.93 7.55
N SER A 71 10.55 7.13 7.65
CA SER A 71 9.25 7.39 8.29
C SER A 71 8.45 8.43 7.51
N GLY A 72 7.13 8.24 7.46
CA GLY A 72 6.17 9.08 6.73
C GLY A 72 4.91 8.29 6.36
N ALA A 73 4.26 8.61 5.25
CA ALA A 73 3.13 7.82 4.73
C ALA A 73 3.51 6.34 4.49
N VAL A 74 4.79 6.11 4.27
CA VAL A 74 5.42 4.78 4.30
C VAL A 74 6.49 4.82 5.39
N CYS A 75 6.54 3.80 6.25
CA CYS A 75 7.63 3.60 7.20
C CYS A 75 8.35 2.30 6.88
N GLN A 76 9.68 2.32 6.97
CA GLN A 76 10.50 1.13 6.76
C GLN A 76 11.26 0.80 8.04
N TYR A 77 11.30 -0.49 8.35
CA TYR A 77 12.03 -1.03 9.49
C TYR A 77 12.94 -2.17 9.05
N ILE A 78 14.07 -2.28 9.70
CA ILE A 78 14.97 -3.42 9.62
C ILE A 78 15.08 -3.98 11.03
N LEU A 79 14.64 -5.22 11.22
CA LEU A 79 14.67 -5.89 12.50
C LEU A 79 15.68 -7.02 12.47
N SER A 80 16.35 -7.24 13.61
CA SER A 80 17.19 -8.40 13.85
C SER A 80 16.53 -9.29 14.87
N ARG A 81 16.34 -10.57 14.54
CA ARG A 81 15.78 -11.60 15.41
C ARG A 81 16.87 -12.57 15.87
N PRO A 82 16.63 -13.37 16.94
CA PRO A 82 17.52 -14.44 17.33
C PRO A 82 17.91 -15.35 16.16
N GLY A 83 19.15 -15.82 16.12
CA GLY A 83 19.67 -16.66 15.03
C GLY A 83 20.05 -15.88 13.77
N SER A 84 20.33 -14.58 13.88
CA SER A 84 20.77 -13.69 12.79
C SER A 84 19.75 -13.54 11.66
N VAL A 85 18.48 -13.71 11.98
CA VAL A 85 17.38 -13.49 11.02
C VAL A 85 17.12 -12.01 10.86
N THR A 86 17.32 -11.49 9.64
CA THR A 86 16.95 -10.12 9.29
C THR A 86 15.55 -10.10 8.69
N VAL A 87 14.72 -9.20 9.20
CA VAL A 87 13.35 -9.01 8.77
C VAL A 87 13.17 -7.56 8.31
N ASP A 88 12.77 -7.38 7.06
CA ASP A 88 12.31 -6.09 6.55
C ASP A 88 10.82 -5.96 6.81
N VAL A 89 10.43 -4.80 7.34
CA VAL A 89 9.03 -4.47 7.59
C VAL A 89 8.73 -3.13 6.96
N THR A 90 7.59 -3.05 6.27
CA THR A 90 7.10 -1.81 5.70
C THR A 90 5.67 -1.58 6.15
N PHE A 91 5.42 -0.44 6.74
CA PHE A 91 4.08 0.11 6.96
C PHE A 91 3.74 1.05 5.81
N SER A 92 2.48 1.04 5.37
CA SER A 92 1.94 1.99 4.39
C SER A 92 0.53 2.40 4.78
N TRP A 93 0.27 3.71 4.69
CA TRP A 93 -1.05 4.29 4.85
C TRP A 93 -1.49 4.97 3.56
N PHE A 94 -2.68 4.64 3.09
CA PHE A 94 -3.29 5.22 1.90
C PHE A 94 -4.59 5.91 2.33
N ASP A 95 -4.51 7.20 2.60
CA ASP A 95 -5.69 8.01 2.89
C ASP A 95 -6.65 7.98 1.69
N ALA A 96 -7.94 7.79 1.94
CA ALA A 96 -8.94 7.54 0.90
C ALA A 96 -8.63 6.32 -0.02
N GLY A 97 -7.78 5.39 0.40
CA GLY A 97 -7.52 4.12 -0.28
C GLY A 97 -8.74 3.21 -0.31
N SER A 98 -8.77 2.26 -1.25
CA SER A 98 -9.81 1.22 -1.36
C SER A 98 -9.20 -0.16 -1.16
N LEU A 99 -9.77 -0.95 -0.25
CA LEU A 99 -9.32 -2.32 0.01
C LEU A 99 -9.42 -3.20 -1.24
N THR A 100 -10.49 -3.03 -2.03
CA THR A 100 -10.69 -3.74 -3.29
C THR A 100 -9.56 -3.45 -4.27
N ARG A 101 -9.17 -2.18 -4.43
CA ARG A 101 -8.06 -1.78 -5.30
C ARG A 101 -6.73 -2.40 -4.85
N GLU A 102 -6.40 -2.33 -3.56
CA GLU A 102 -5.16 -2.90 -3.04
C GLU A 102 -5.13 -4.43 -3.22
N ARG A 103 -6.27 -5.09 -3.08
CA ARG A 103 -6.43 -6.52 -3.35
C ARG A 103 -6.18 -6.85 -4.83
N GLU A 104 -6.75 -6.09 -5.75
CA GLU A 104 -6.54 -6.26 -7.19
C GLU A 104 -5.07 -6.06 -7.57
N VAL A 105 -4.43 -5.03 -7.05
CA VAL A 105 -3.00 -4.77 -7.27
C VAL A 105 -2.13 -5.92 -6.75
N ALA A 106 -2.44 -6.47 -5.57
CA ALA A 106 -1.72 -7.62 -5.03
C ALA A 106 -1.89 -8.86 -5.92
N ALA A 107 -3.11 -9.13 -6.41
CA ALA A 107 -3.39 -10.22 -7.34
C ALA A 107 -2.63 -10.07 -8.65
N GLN A 108 -2.63 -8.87 -9.26
CA GLN A 108 -1.90 -8.58 -10.49
C GLN A 108 -0.39 -8.79 -10.36
N ARG A 109 0.15 -8.60 -9.16
CA ARG A 109 1.56 -8.87 -8.82
C ARG A 109 1.85 -10.34 -8.52
N GLY A 110 0.87 -11.22 -8.68
CA GLY A 110 1.01 -12.67 -8.47
C GLY A 110 1.03 -13.09 -7.01
N ALA A 111 0.46 -12.31 -6.11
CA ALA A 111 0.35 -12.71 -4.71
C ALA A 111 -0.77 -13.74 -4.51
N VAL A 112 -0.54 -14.70 -3.60
CA VAL A 112 -1.59 -15.59 -3.10
C VAL A 112 -2.37 -14.87 -2.01
N LEU A 113 -3.65 -14.65 -2.26
CA LEU A 113 -4.53 -13.88 -1.39
C LEU A 113 -5.34 -14.77 -0.46
N LYS A 114 -5.54 -14.29 0.77
CA LYS A 114 -6.44 -14.92 1.76
C LYS A 114 -7.21 -13.83 2.48
N ASP A 115 -8.54 -13.90 2.48
CA ASP A 115 -9.40 -13.02 3.27
C ASP A 115 -9.28 -13.33 4.76
N VAL A 116 -9.22 -12.29 5.55
CA VAL A 116 -9.16 -12.35 7.00
C VAL A 116 -10.00 -11.21 7.60
N VAL A 117 -10.42 -11.36 8.84
CA VAL A 117 -11.01 -10.27 9.63
C VAL A 117 -10.10 -10.04 10.83
N VAL A 118 -9.66 -8.81 11.02
CA VAL A 118 -8.76 -8.42 12.11
C VAL A 118 -9.44 -7.29 12.89
N GLU A 119 -9.68 -7.50 14.18
CA GLU A 119 -10.32 -6.51 15.05
C GLU A 119 -11.61 -5.91 14.42
N ARG A 120 -12.44 -6.77 13.84
CA ARG A 120 -13.69 -6.42 13.12
C ARG A 120 -13.50 -5.67 11.80
N HIS A 121 -12.26 -5.41 11.37
CA HIS A 121 -11.95 -4.79 10.08
C HIS A 121 -11.86 -5.85 8.98
N GLN A 122 -12.45 -5.57 7.82
CA GLN A 122 -12.23 -6.36 6.61
C GLN A 122 -10.77 -6.22 6.18
N ALA A 123 -10.12 -7.34 5.94
CA ALA A 123 -8.71 -7.38 5.60
C ALA A 123 -8.38 -8.56 4.67
N PHE A 124 -7.20 -8.55 4.11
CA PHE A 124 -6.62 -9.71 3.43
C PHE A 124 -5.13 -9.83 3.72
N SER A 125 -4.61 -11.04 3.66
CA SER A 125 -3.18 -11.29 3.56
C SER A 125 -2.80 -11.60 2.11
N ALA A 126 -1.59 -11.16 1.71
CA ALA A 126 -1.07 -11.39 0.36
C ALA A 126 0.37 -11.90 0.46
N ARG A 127 0.55 -13.21 0.18
CA ARG A 127 1.87 -13.87 0.20
C ARG A 127 2.52 -13.75 -1.18
N ARG A 128 3.79 -13.35 -1.18
CA ARG A 128 4.59 -13.24 -2.41
C ARG A 128 6.05 -13.54 -2.14
N ASP A 129 6.41 -14.82 -2.15
CA ASP A 129 7.75 -15.32 -1.81
C ASP A 129 8.70 -15.27 -3.03
N VAL A 130 9.11 -14.06 -3.43
CA VAL A 130 10.01 -13.87 -4.60
C VAL A 130 11.49 -13.99 -4.17
N THR A 131 11.89 -13.23 -3.14
CA THR A 131 13.28 -13.14 -2.68
C THR A 131 13.47 -13.61 -1.24
N GLY A 132 12.53 -14.37 -0.72
CA GLY A 132 12.43 -14.84 0.64
C GLY A 132 10.96 -15.01 1.01
N ALA A 133 10.70 -15.46 2.24
CA ALA A 133 9.33 -15.54 2.71
C ALA A 133 8.77 -14.14 2.97
N ALA A 134 7.72 -13.75 2.26
CA ALA A 134 7.17 -12.41 2.30
C ALA A 134 5.64 -12.40 2.25
N CYS A 135 5.03 -11.53 3.05
CA CYS A 135 3.57 -11.37 3.10
C CYS A 135 3.17 -9.97 3.57
N SER A 136 2.05 -9.48 3.07
CA SER A 136 1.37 -8.32 3.66
C SER A 136 0.07 -8.72 4.36
N ALA A 137 -0.34 -7.89 5.33
CA ALA A 137 -1.69 -7.85 5.85
C ALA A 137 -2.24 -6.44 5.65
N THR A 138 -3.35 -6.33 4.95
CA THR A 138 -3.95 -5.06 4.51
C THR A 138 -5.39 -4.99 4.95
N ALA A 139 -5.80 -3.88 5.57
CA ALA A 139 -7.15 -3.67 6.07
C ALA A 139 -7.75 -2.33 5.64
N ALA A 140 -9.06 -2.32 5.44
CA ALA A 140 -9.83 -1.08 5.44
C ALA A 140 -9.97 -0.61 6.88
N ALA A 141 -9.55 0.61 7.18
CA ALA A 141 -9.61 1.18 8.51
C ALA A 141 -9.70 2.71 8.42
N GLY A 142 -10.39 3.32 9.34
CA GLY A 142 -10.52 4.77 9.38
C GLY A 142 -10.94 5.37 8.03
N THR A 143 -10.22 6.38 7.58
CA THR A 143 -10.49 7.08 6.31
C THR A 143 -9.90 6.39 5.09
N GLY A 144 -9.19 5.27 5.24
CA GLY A 144 -8.46 4.67 4.13
C GLY A 144 -8.11 3.19 4.30
N VAL A 145 -6.90 2.86 3.86
CA VAL A 145 -6.36 1.51 3.88
C VAL A 145 -4.97 1.52 4.48
N LEU A 146 -4.72 0.64 5.42
CA LEU A 146 -3.39 0.42 5.98
C LEU A 146 -2.84 -0.96 5.60
N SER A 147 -1.54 -1.06 5.45
CA SER A 147 -0.85 -2.30 5.10
C SER A 147 0.46 -2.45 5.86
N TRP A 148 0.67 -3.64 6.41
CA TRP A 148 1.94 -4.09 6.94
C TRP A 148 2.51 -5.17 6.04
N TRP A 149 3.71 -4.95 5.49
CA TRP A 149 4.49 -5.92 4.73
C TRP A 149 5.64 -6.45 5.59
N VAL A 150 5.82 -7.76 5.63
CA VAL A 150 6.91 -8.44 6.34
C VAL A 150 7.66 -9.34 5.38
N GLN A 151 8.98 -9.25 5.36
CA GLN A 151 9.85 -10.09 4.52
C GLN A 151 11.07 -10.56 5.30
N TYR A 152 11.33 -11.86 5.27
CA TYR A 152 12.53 -12.47 5.83
C TYR A 152 13.63 -12.52 4.77
N ARG A 153 14.76 -11.84 5.01
CA ARG A 153 15.86 -11.81 4.04
C ARG A 153 16.49 -13.18 3.86
N GLY A 154 16.55 -13.63 2.57
CA GLY A 154 17.25 -14.86 2.21
C GLY A 154 16.63 -16.16 2.76
N GLN A 155 15.54 -16.08 3.51
CA GLN A 155 14.87 -17.22 4.10
C GLN A 155 13.51 -17.47 3.45
N LYS A 156 13.18 -18.76 3.33
CA LYS A 156 11.84 -19.20 2.89
C LYS A 156 11.09 -19.95 3.99
N THR A 157 11.68 -20.01 5.20
CA THR A 157 11.08 -20.63 6.39
C THR A 157 10.45 -19.59 7.30
N GLY A 158 9.43 -19.97 8.02
CA GLY A 158 8.63 -19.07 8.85
C GLY A 158 7.36 -18.60 8.13
N ASP A 159 6.52 -17.88 8.83
CA ASP A 159 5.26 -17.36 8.29
C ASP A 159 5.15 -15.84 8.44
N PRO A 160 5.61 -15.08 7.42
CA PRO A 160 5.53 -13.63 7.45
C PRO A 160 4.07 -13.13 7.42
N CYS A 161 3.10 -13.95 6.99
CA CYS A 161 1.69 -13.56 7.06
C CYS A 161 1.20 -13.49 8.52
N VAL A 162 1.64 -14.41 9.36
CA VAL A 162 1.34 -14.36 10.80
C VAL A 162 1.91 -13.09 11.42
N ASP A 163 3.14 -12.73 11.08
CA ASP A 163 3.79 -11.53 11.62
C ASP A 163 3.15 -10.24 11.09
N ALA A 164 2.80 -10.19 9.80
CA ALA A 164 2.07 -9.06 9.24
C ALA A 164 0.69 -8.87 9.91
N VAL A 165 -0.02 -9.97 10.19
CA VAL A 165 -1.31 -9.93 10.91
C VAL A 165 -1.13 -9.50 12.37
N LYS A 166 -0.03 -9.89 13.05
CA LYS A 166 0.26 -9.40 14.40
C LYS A 166 0.44 -7.88 14.43
N LEU A 167 1.20 -7.31 13.50
CA LEU A 167 1.38 -5.87 13.39
C LEU A 167 0.07 -5.16 13.07
N LEU A 168 -0.71 -5.70 12.13
CA LEU A 168 -2.03 -5.18 11.81
C LEU A 168 -2.94 -5.19 13.04
N THR A 169 -2.96 -6.28 13.80
CA THR A 169 -3.73 -6.40 15.04
C THR A 169 -3.27 -5.37 16.07
N ALA A 170 -1.96 -5.21 16.27
CA ALA A 170 -1.42 -4.23 17.20
C ALA A 170 -1.84 -2.80 16.82
N THR A 171 -1.76 -2.46 15.53
CA THR A 171 -2.22 -1.15 15.01
C THR A 171 -3.71 -0.92 15.28
N LEU A 172 -4.56 -1.90 14.97
CA LEU A 172 -6.02 -1.73 15.09
C LEU A 172 -6.51 -1.73 16.55
N ARG A 173 -5.73 -2.29 17.48
CA ARG A 173 -5.97 -2.25 18.94
C ARG A 173 -5.37 -1.04 19.63
N SER A 174 -4.44 -0.34 18.97
CA SER A 174 -3.72 0.76 19.58
C SER A 174 -4.68 1.89 19.95
N ASP A 175 -4.71 2.27 21.20
CA ASP A 175 -5.39 3.48 21.65
C ASP A 175 -4.49 4.69 21.37
N MET A 176 -5.11 5.82 21.04
CA MET A 176 -4.37 7.08 20.86
C MET A 176 -4.08 7.74 22.20
#